data_d7794123550d672e79ab47a4c04a0120
#
_entry.id   d7794123550d672e79ab47a4c04a0120
#
_cell.length_a   1.000
_cell.length_b   1.000
_cell.length_c   1.000
_cell.angle_alpha   90.00
_cell.angle_beta   90.00
_cell.angle_gamma   90.00
#
_symmetry.space_group_name_H-M   'P 1'
#
loop_
_entity.id
_entity.type
_entity.pdbx_description
1 polymer ?
#
loop_
_entity_poly.entity_id
_entity_poly.type
_entity_poly.pdbx_seq_one_letter_code
_entity_poly.pdbx_strand_id
1 'polypeptide(L)'
;LQASALVHDDLMDGSDTRRGHPSVHRDFEARHRAVEGSVGDAARFGQATAVLLGDLMLSWADEQLRSSGLPRVPEALRYLDLCRSEVVAGQYLDVLAQTRATVTVEEAMTIVRFKAASYTVERPLHIGAALAGADDALVAGLSAIAVPLGQAFQLRDDVLGVFGDPAATGKPAGDDLREGKRTVLVARALELGSDDDRELLTRLLGTREGVAPLTDLMTRTGALAAVERDIARLEDEVDEAIDALGPAARDVLAPLALSATRRSS
;
A
#
# COMPACT_ATOMS: atom_id res chain seq x y z
N LEU A 1 -11.98 -3.23 6.65
CA LEU A 1 -11.11 -3.89 5.69
C LEU A 1 -9.67 -3.35 5.79
N GLN A 2 -9.43 -2.03 5.68
CA GLN A 2 -8.07 -1.46 5.73
C GLN A 2 -7.30 -1.85 6.99
N ALA A 3 -7.92 -1.80 8.16
CA ALA A 3 -7.28 -2.19 9.41
C ALA A 3 -6.83 -3.67 9.39
N SER A 4 -7.66 -4.56 8.84
CA SER A 4 -7.30 -5.97 8.64
C SER A 4 -6.06 -6.12 7.74
N ALA A 5 -6.08 -5.45 6.57
CA ALA A 5 -4.97 -5.50 5.63
C ALA A 5 -3.66 -5.01 6.28
N LEU A 6 -3.70 -3.91 7.03
CA LEU A 6 -2.51 -3.36 7.71
C LEU A 6 -1.96 -4.28 8.82
N VAL A 7 -2.85 -4.94 9.59
CA VAL A 7 -2.42 -5.89 10.64
C VAL A 7 -1.72 -7.11 10.05
N HIS A 8 -2.25 -7.65 8.95
CA HIS A 8 -1.65 -8.76 8.25
C HIS A 8 -0.34 -8.36 7.54
N ASP A 9 -0.31 -7.18 6.89
CA ASP A 9 0.85 -6.63 6.21
C ASP A 9 2.03 -6.46 7.19
N ASP A 10 1.81 -5.80 8.35
CA ASP A 10 2.83 -5.61 9.37
C ASP A 10 3.43 -6.93 9.86
N LEU A 11 2.60 -7.99 9.95
CA LEU A 11 3.08 -9.30 10.35
C LEU A 11 3.91 -9.97 9.25
N MET A 12 3.46 -9.90 7.98
CA MET A 12 4.13 -10.52 6.83
C MET A 12 5.47 -9.84 6.53
N ASP A 13 5.50 -8.50 6.64
CA ASP A 13 6.71 -7.70 6.40
C ASP A 13 7.67 -7.69 7.62
N GLY A 14 7.20 -8.18 8.78
CA GLY A 14 7.97 -8.14 10.03
C GLY A 14 8.16 -6.73 10.58
N SER A 15 7.28 -5.80 10.24
CA SER A 15 7.34 -4.40 10.67
C SER A 15 7.12 -4.27 12.18
N ASP A 16 8.07 -3.66 12.90
CA ASP A 16 7.99 -3.51 14.35
C ASP A 16 7.01 -2.43 14.79
N THR A 17 6.80 -1.41 13.94
CA THR A 17 5.99 -0.23 14.27
C THR A 17 5.04 0.17 13.14
N ARG A 18 3.90 0.76 13.53
CA ARG A 18 2.92 1.39 12.63
C ARG A 18 2.49 2.73 13.21
N ARG A 19 2.70 3.83 12.46
CA ARG A 19 2.33 5.20 12.86
C ARG A 19 2.87 5.59 14.25
N GLY A 20 4.13 5.24 14.52
CA GLY A 20 4.81 5.54 15.79
C GLY A 20 4.40 4.66 16.98
N HIS A 21 3.53 3.65 16.78
CA HIS A 21 3.15 2.67 17.81
C HIS A 21 3.69 1.28 17.45
N PRO A 22 3.86 0.38 18.41
CA PRO A 22 4.14 -1.02 18.12
C PRO A 22 3.09 -1.61 17.18
N SER A 23 3.52 -2.40 16.20
CA SER A 23 2.60 -3.20 15.39
C SER A 23 1.85 -4.21 16.26
N VAL A 24 0.70 -4.69 15.80
CA VAL A 24 -0.19 -5.56 16.61
C VAL A 24 0.55 -6.78 17.14
N HIS A 25 1.33 -7.46 16.32
CA HIS A 25 2.07 -8.65 16.76
C HIS A 25 3.13 -8.32 17.82
N ARG A 26 3.77 -7.14 17.77
CA ARG A 26 4.74 -6.68 18.76
C ARG A 26 4.07 -6.24 20.07
N ASP A 27 2.93 -5.56 19.99
CA ASP A 27 2.16 -5.17 21.18
C ASP A 27 1.70 -6.41 21.96
N PHE A 28 1.13 -7.41 21.29
CA PHE A 28 0.69 -8.65 21.96
C PHE A 28 1.86 -9.53 22.45
N GLU A 29 2.99 -9.54 21.75
CA GLU A 29 4.22 -10.13 22.26
C GLU A 29 4.65 -9.50 23.58
N ALA A 30 4.67 -8.17 23.65
CA ALA A 30 5.02 -7.43 24.87
C ALA A 30 4.00 -7.68 26.00
N ARG A 31 2.71 -7.68 25.72
CA ARG A 31 1.65 -7.99 26.69
C ARG A 31 1.81 -9.40 27.26
N HIS A 32 2.10 -10.40 26.42
CA HIS A 32 2.33 -11.77 26.89
C HIS A 32 3.52 -11.86 27.86
N ARG A 33 4.62 -11.16 27.56
CA ARG A 33 5.79 -11.11 28.46
C ARG A 33 5.50 -10.42 29.79
N ALA A 34 4.57 -9.45 29.80
CA ALA A 34 4.23 -8.68 31.01
C ALA A 34 3.26 -9.41 31.96
N VAL A 35 2.57 -10.46 31.50
CA VAL A 35 1.64 -11.22 32.35
C VAL A 35 2.40 -12.24 33.18
N GLU A 36 2.31 -12.13 34.52
CA GLU A 36 2.93 -13.06 35.46
C GLU A 36 2.36 -14.48 35.24
N GLY A 37 3.24 -15.47 35.19
CA GLY A 37 2.86 -16.88 34.97
C GLY A 37 2.58 -17.24 33.49
N SER A 38 2.74 -16.32 32.53
CA SER A 38 2.67 -16.67 31.12
C SER A 38 3.75 -17.68 30.73
N VAL A 39 3.38 -18.67 29.93
CA VAL A 39 4.27 -19.71 29.42
C VAL A 39 4.27 -19.74 27.89
N GLY A 40 5.34 -20.28 27.32
CA GLY A 40 5.46 -20.43 25.87
C GLY A 40 6.17 -19.26 25.20
N ASP A 41 6.18 -19.27 23.86
CA ASP A 41 6.86 -18.28 23.03
C ASP A 41 5.97 -17.03 22.83
N ALA A 42 6.40 -15.91 23.40
CA ALA A 42 5.69 -14.63 23.32
C ALA A 42 5.60 -14.09 21.89
N ALA A 43 6.64 -14.27 21.06
CA ALA A 43 6.62 -13.81 19.68
C ALA A 43 5.57 -14.61 18.88
N ARG A 44 5.53 -15.93 19.05
CA ARG A 44 4.51 -16.76 18.41
C ARG A 44 3.08 -16.42 18.87
N PHE A 45 2.90 -16.09 20.16
CA PHE A 45 1.61 -15.60 20.66
C PHE A 45 1.18 -14.30 19.97
N GLY A 46 2.10 -13.33 19.86
CA GLY A 46 1.86 -12.07 19.17
C GLY A 46 1.48 -12.27 17.71
N GLN A 47 2.23 -13.12 16.99
CA GLN A 47 1.95 -13.47 15.58
C GLN A 47 0.55 -14.12 15.42
N ALA A 48 0.24 -15.13 16.23
CA ALA A 48 -1.07 -15.79 16.19
C ALA A 48 -2.22 -14.82 16.48
N THR A 49 -2.03 -13.91 17.43
CA THR A 49 -3.02 -12.88 17.76
C THR A 49 -3.23 -11.89 16.63
N ALA A 50 -2.17 -11.49 15.93
CA ALA A 50 -2.29 -10.60 14.76
C ALA A 50 -3.09 -11.27 13.62
N VAL A 51 -2.85 -12.56 13.33
CA VAL A 51 -3.66 -13.32 12.35
C VAL A 51 -5.14 -13.29 12.74
N LEU A 52 -5.45 -13.68 13.99
CA LEU A 52 -6.84 -13.76 14.46
C LEU A 52 -7.55 -12.41 14.46
N LEU A 53 -6.86 -11.33 14.84
CA LEU A 53 -7.42 -9.98 14.82
C LEU A 53 -7.64 -9.47 13.40
N GLY A 54 -6.72 -9.74 12.49
CA GLY A 54 -6.88 -9.39 11.08
C GLY A 54 -8.09 -10.09 10.46
N ASP A 55 -8.28 -11.40 10.72
CA ASP A 55 -9.43 -12.17 10.25
C ASP A 55 -10.75 -11.67 10.87
N LEU A 56 -10.74 -11.32 12.16
CA LEU A 56 -11.91 -10.76 12.84
C LEU A 56 -12.31 -9.40 12.23
N MET A 57 -11.34 -8.52 11.98
CA MET A 57 -11.58 -7.22 11.34
C MET A 57 -12.08 -7.37 9.89
N LEU A 58 -11.63 -8.40 9.17
CA LEU A 58 -12.13 -8.73 7.83
C LEU A 58 -13.60 -9.15 7.89
N SER A 59 -13.96 -9.99 8.87
CA SER A 59 -15.33 -10.42 9.10
C SER A 59 -16.24 -9.25 9.48
N TRP A 60 -15.78 -8.36 10.37
CA TRP A 60 -16.52 -7.15 10.75
C TRP A 60 -16.71 -6.18 9.59
N ALA A 61 -15.79 -6.09 8.65
CA ALA A 61 -15.96 -5.24 7.47
C ALA A 61 -17.17 -5.68 6.62
N ASP A 62 -17.39 -7.00 6.48
CA ASP A 62 -18.55 -7.56 5.80
C ASP A 62 -19.84 -7.33 6.62
N GLU A 63 -19.79 -7.64 7.91
CA GLU A 63 -20.92 -7.48 8.81
C GLU A 63 -21.43 -6.03 8.85
N GLN A 64 -20.53 -5.05 8.96
CA GLN A 64 -20.87 -3.64 8.99
C GLN A 64 -21.62 -3.19 7.73
N LEU A 65 -21.18 -3.63 6.55
CA LEU A 65 -21.87 -3.26 5.32
C LEU A 65 -23.23 -3.98 5.22
N ARG A 66 -23.30 -5.27 5.54
CA ARG A 66 -24.55 -6.06 5.49
C ARG A 66 -25.61 -5.54 6.47
N SER A 67 -25.20 -5.14 7.67
CA SER A 67 -26.09 -4.68 8.74
C SER A 67 -26.35 -3.17 8.73
N SER A 68 -25.77 -2.44 7.76
CA SER A 68 -25.83 -0.96 7.73
C SER A 68 -27.22 -0.38 7.55
N GLY A 69 -28.18 -1.15 7.02
CA GLY A 69 -29.51 -0.63 6.66
C GLY A 69 -29.52 0.33 5.48
N LEU A 70 -28.38 0.52 4.81
CA LEU A 70 -28.27 1.39 3.63
C LEU A 70 -29.01 0.77 2.43
N PRO A 71 -29.48 1.60 1.48
CA PRO A 71 -30.02 1.08 0.23
C PRO A 71 -28.93 0.41 -0.60
N ARG A 72 -29.32 -0.57 -1.44
CA ARG A 72 -28.44 -1.19 -2.43
C ARG A 72 -27.19 -1.89 -1.88
N VAL A 73 -27.26 -2.38 -0.65
CA VAL A 73 -26.17 -3.17 -0.03
C VAL A 73 -25.73 -4.35 -0.91
N PRO A 74 -26.62 -5.11 -1.57
CA PRO A 74 -26.19 -6.21 -2.44
C PRO A 74 -25.26 -5.78 -3.58
N GLU A 75 -25.50 -4.62 -4.20
CA GLU A 75 -24.66 -4.06 -5.25
C GLU A 75 -23.29 -3.61 -4.70
N ALA A 76 -23.28 -2.98 -3.54
CA ALA A 76 -22.05 -2.55 -2.86
C ALA A 76 -21.18 -3.74 -2.39
N LEU A 77 -21.81 -4.81 -1.94
CA LEU A 77 -21.11 -6.04 -1.52
C LEU A 77 -20.30 -6.67 -2.67
N ARG A 78 -20.76 -6.58 -3.92
CA ARG A 78 -19.98 -7.06 -5.07
C ARG A 78 -18.63 -6.38 -5.16
N TYR A 79 -18.55 -5.07 -4.89
CA TYR A 79 -17.30 -4.32 -4.89
C TYR A 79 -16.46 -4.61 -3.65
N LEU A 80 -17.08 -4.88 -2.49
CA LEU A 80 -16.36 -5.32 -1.30
C LEU A 80 -15.73 -6.72 -1.52
N ASP A 81 -16.42 -7.62 -2.20
CA ASP A 81 -15.90 -8.95 -2.56
C ASP A 81 -14.70 -8.85 -3.51
N LEU A 82 -14.81 -7.99 -4.55
CA LEU A 82 -13.69 -7.70 -5.44
C LEU A 82 -12.51 -7.08 -4.65
N CYS A 83 -12.77 -6.11 -3.79
CA CYS A 83 -11.77 -5.45 -2.97
C CYS A 83 -10.97 -6.46 -2.13
N ARG A 84 -11.66 -7.38 -1.46
CA ARG A 84 -11.02 -8.45 -0.65
C ARG A 84 -10.16 -9.37 -1.51
N SER A 85 -10.68 -9.81 -2.64
CA SER A 85 -9.97 -10.72 -3.54
C SER A 85 -8.72 -10.06 -4.13
N GLU A 86 -8.84 -8.81 -4.57
CA GLU A 86 -7.75 -8.06 -5.20
C GLU A 86 -6.64 -7.71 -4.21
N VAL A 87 -6.96 -7.26 -3.00
CA VAL A 87 -5.94 -6.92 -2.00
C VAL A 87 -5.17 -8.16 -1.55
N VAL A 88 -5.84 -9.31 -1.38
CA VAL A 88 -5.17 -10.58 -1.04
C VAL A 88 -4.27 -11.05 -2.19
N ALA A 89 -4.75 -10.97 -3.43
CA ALA A 89 -3.93 -11.30 -4.60
C ALA A 89 -2.73 -10.36 -4.73
N GLY A 90 -2.93 -9.05 -4.53
CA GLY A 90 -1.86 -8.06 -4.54
C GLY A 90 -0.81 -8.30 -3.47
N GLN A 91 -1.24 -8.64 -2.25
CA GLN A 91 -0.34 -9.00 -1.16
C GLN A 91 0.44 -10.29 -1.44
N TYR A 92 -0.21 -11.30 -2.03
CA TYR A 92 0.49 -12.51 -2.48
C TYR A 92 1.57 -12.21 -3.53
N LEU A 93 1.27 -11.35 -4.50
CA LEU A 93 2.24 -10.94 -5.52
C LEU A 93 3.42 -10.19 -4.89
N ASP A 94 3.19 -9.36 -3.89
CA ASP A 94 4.24 -8.64 -3.18
C ASP A 94 5.17 -9.60 -2.42
N VAL A 95 4.61 -10.52 -1.64
CA VAL A 95 5.37 -11.56 -0.94
C VAL A 95 6.15 -12.44 -1.95
N LEU A 96 5.52 -12.80 -3.07
CA LEU A 96 6.18 -13.57 -4.12
C LEU A 96 7.35 -12.79 -4.77
N ALA A 97 7.19 -11.49 -5.01
CA ALA A 97 8.24 -10.64 -5.56
C ALA A 97 9.47 -10.58 -4.65
N GLN A 98 9.27 -10.55 -3.33
CA GLN A 98 10.37 -10.55 -2.36
C GLN A 98 11.24 -11.81 -2.42
N THR A 99 10.72 -12.93 -2.94
CA THR A 99 11.49 -14.18 -3.14
C THR A 99 12.34 -14.20 -4.40
N ARG A 100 12.22 -13.18 -5.26
CA ARG A 100 12.93 -13.10 -6.55
C ARG A 100 14.13 -12.14 -6.44
N ALA A 101 15.19 -12.43 -7.20
CA ALA A 101 16.34 -11.54 -7.29
C ALA A 101 16.02 -10.23 -8.03
N THR A 102 15.13 -10.28 -9.02
CA THR A 102 14.75 -9.15 -9.86
C THR A 102 13.24 -8.99 -9.94
N VAL A 103 12.80 -7.78 -10.22
CA VAL A 103 11.42 -7.39 -10.51
C VAL A 103 11.44 -6.38 -11.65
N THR A 104 10.51 -6.49 -12.59
CA THR A 104 10.31 -5.48 -13.64
C THR A 104 9.42 -4.34 -13.13
N VAL A 105 9.48 -3.18 -13.80
CA VAL A 105 8.58 -2.05 -13.50
C VAL A 105 7.11 -2.43 -13.69
N GLU A 106 6.80 -3.22 -14.72
CA GLU A 106 5.43 -3.71 -14.99
C GLU A 106 4.92 -4.61 -13.86
N GLU A 107 5.75 -5.55 -13.38
CA GLU A 107 5.40 -6.41 -12.25
C GLU A 107 5.18 -5.58 -10.96
N ALA A 108 6.07 -4.64 -10.67
CA ALA A 108 5.95 -3.76 -9.51
C ALA A 108 4.69 -2.88 -9.60
N MET A 109 4.38 -2.30 -10.77
CA MET A 109 3.14 -1.54 -10.98
C MET A 109 1.88 -2.41 -10.88
N THR A 110 1.95 -3.68 -11.24
CA THR A 110 0.86 -4.63 -11.04
C THR A 110 0.61 -4.87 -9.54
N ILE A 111 1.66 -5.00 -8.73
CA ILE A 111 1.55 -5.08 -7.27
C ILE A 111 0.92 -3.80 -6.72
N VAL A 112 1.40 -2.62 -7.11
CA VAL A 112 0.84 -1.32 -6.72
C VAL A 112 -0.65 -1.24 -7.08
N ARG A 113 -1.04 -1.72 -8.27
CA ARG A 113 -2.44 -1.70 -8.73
C ARG A 113 -3.35 -2.50 -7.79
N PHE A 114 -2.99 -3.73 -7.45
CA PHE A 114 -3.85 -4.63 -6.68
C PHE A 114 -3.66 -4.54 -5.17
N LYS A 115 -2.42 -4.39 -4.69
CA LYS A 115 -2.12 -4.28 -3.26
C LYS A 115 -2.54 -2.92 -2.68
N ALA A 116 -2.46 -1.82 -3.48
CA ALA A 116 -2.69 -0.47 -2.98
C ALA A 116 -3.86 0.25 -3.68
N ALA A 117 -3.76 0.55 -4.97
CA ALA A 117 -4.71 1.43 -5.66
C ALA A 117 -6.15 0.92 -5.62
N SER A 118 -6.37 -0.38 -5.86
CA SER A 118 -7.70 -0.97 -5.84
C SER A 118 -8.37 -0.83 -4.49
N TYR A 119 -7.74 -1.30 -3.41
CA TYR A 119 -8.41 -1.36 -2.12
C TYR A 119 -8.46 -0.02 -1.39
N THR A 120 -7.52 0.89 -1.65
CA THR A 120 -7.44 2.18 -0.97
C THR A 120 -8.34 3.24 -1.59
N VAL A 121 -8.49 3.23 -2.92
CA VAL A 121 -9.19 4.29 -3.65
C VAL A 121 -10.32 3.74 -4.51
N GLU A 122 -10.04 2.83 -5.44
CA GLU A 122 -11.01 2.45 -6.47
C GLU A 122 -12.24 1.73 -5.89
N ARG A 123 -12.04 0.67 -5.13
CA ARG A 123 -13.16 -0.10 -4.60
C ARG A 123 -13.97 0.65 -3.53
N PRO A 124 -13.38 1.45 -2.62
CA PRO A 124 -14.15 2.35 -1.77
C PRO A 124 -15.05 3.33 -2.53
N LEU A 125 -14.56 3.93 -3.63
CA LEU A 125 -15.38 4.78 -4.49
C LEU A 125 -16.52 4.00 -5.15
N HIS A 126 -16.26 2.79 -5.64
CA HIS A 126 -17.29 1.91 -6.23
C HIS A 126 -18.35 1.49 -5.21
N ILE A 127 -17.96 1.18 -3.97
CA ILE A 127 -18.90 0.86 -2.89
C ILE A 127 -19.83 2.05 -2.63
N GLY A 128 -19.26 3.25 -2.50
CA GLY A 128 -20.04 4.48 -2.33
C GLY A 128 -20.98 4.77 -3.51
N ALA A 129 -20.47 4.63 -4.75
CA ALA A 129 -21.23 4.81 -5.97
C ALA A 129 -22.40 3.81 -6.09
N ALA A 130 -22.15 2.54 -5.77
CA ALA A 130 -23.18 1.51 -5.79
C ALA A 130 -24.29 1.78 -4.76
N LEU A 131 -23.92 2.19 -3.53
CA LEU A 131 -24.89 2.59 -2.50
C LEU A 131 -25.74 3.80 -2.93
N ALA A 132 -25.12 4.73 -3.68
CA ALA A 132 -25.81 5.89 -4.22
C ALA A 132 -26.66 5.60 -5.49
N GLY A 133 -26.51 4.41 -6.08
CA GLY A 133 -27.21 4.01 -7.28
C GLY A 133 -26.64 4.57 -8.58
N ALA A 134 -25.34 4.78 -8.62
CA ALA A 134 -24.61 5.19 -9.80
C ALA A 134 -24.76 4.15 -10.93
N ASP A 135 -24.74 4.63 -12.16
CA ASP A 135 -24.70 3.80 -13.35
C ASP A 135 -23.27 3.32 -13.68
N ASP A 136 -23.16 2.42 -14.64
CA ASP A 136 -21.89 1.85 -15.05
C ASP A 136 -20.94 2.90 -15.67
N ALA A 137 -21.49 3.97 -16.28
CA ALA A 137 -20.70 5.04 -16.87
C ALA A 137 -19.97 5.86 -15.78
N LEU A 138 -20.68 6.21 -14.69
CA LEU A 138 -20.08 6.90 -13.56
C LEU A 138 -19.06 5.99 -12.84
N VAL A 139 -19.38 4.71 -12.65
CA VAL A 139 -18.43 3.75 -12.05
C VAL A 139 -17.15 3.65 -12.89
N ALA A 140 -17.24 3.57 -14.22
CA ALA A 140 -16.08 3.57 -15.11
C ALA A 140 -15.28 4.89 -15.03
N GLY A 141 -15.96 6.03 -14.97
CA GLY A 141 -15.33 7.34 -14.77
C GLY A 141 -14.58 7.43 -13.44
N LEU A 142 -15.16 6.88 -12.37
CA LEU A 142 -14.48 6.81 -11.06
C LEU A 142 -13.24 5.91 -11.11
N SER A 143 -13.26 4.79 -11.85
CA SER A 143 -12.05 3.96 -12.06
C SER A 143 -10.96 4.73 -12.80
N ALA A 144 -11.31 5.52 -13.81
CA ALA A 144 -10.33 6.33 -14.55
C ALA A 144 -9.58 7.34 -13.67
N ILE A 145 -10.21 7.80 -12.59
CA ILE A 145 -9.58 8.68 -11.58
C ILE A 145 -8.85 7.85 -10.51
N ALA A 146 -9.53 6.84 -9.99
CA ALA A 146 -9.09 6.13 -8.78
C ALA A 146 -7.82 5.29 -8.99
N VAL A 147 -7.66 4.72 -10.19
CA VAL A 147 -6.50 3.88 -10.51
C VAL A 147 -5.21 4.69 -10.54
N PRO A 148 -5.09 5.75 -11.37
CA PRO A 148 -3.88 6.55 -11.38
C PRO A 148 -3.66 7.28 -10.04
N LEU A 149 -4.71 7.74 -9.36
CA LEU A 149 -4.60 8.36 -8.03
C LEU A 149 -4.01 7.39 -7.00
N GLY A 150 -4.52 6.19 -6.93
CA GLY A 150 -4.03 5.17 -5.98
C GLY A 150 -2.61 4.71 -6.31
N GLN A 151 -2.25 4.66 -7.60
CA GLN A 151 -0.88 4.37 -8.03
C GLN A 151 0.07 5.52 -7.64
N ALA A 152 -0.27 6.78 -7.93
CA ALA A 152 0.53 7.95 -7.55
C ALA A 152 0.72 8.02 -6.03
N PHE A 153 -0.35 7.76 -5.27
CA PHE A 153 -0.30 7.69 -3.81
C PHE A 153 0.70 6.64 -3.33
N GLN A 154 0.68 5.41 -3.87
CA GLN A 154 1.59 4.34 -3.45
C GLN A 154 3.03 4.62 -3.88
N LEU A 155 3.26 5.13 -5.10
CA LEU A 155 4.60 5.52 -5.53
C LEU A 155 5.19 6.62 -4.63
N ARG A 156 4.36 7.56 -4.16
CA ARG A 156 4.77 8.58 -3.19
C ARG A 156 5.12 7.96 -1.85
N ASP A 157 4.32 7.00 -1.36
CA ASP A 157 4.59 6.26 -0.12
C ASP A 157 5.91 5.49 -0.22
N ASP A 158 6.18 4.82 -1.34
CA ASP A 158 7.44 4.10 -1.61
C ASP A 158 8.65 5.04 -1.62
N VAL A 159 8.51 6.25 -2.20
CA VAL A 159 9.55 7.29 -2.15
C VAL A 159 9.79 7.75 -0.71
N LEU A 160 8.72 8.00 0.05
CA LEU A 160 8.81 8.38 1.46
C LEU A 160 9.38 7.25 2.34
N GLY A 161 9.12 6.00 2.02
CA GLY A 161 9.68 4.82 2.71
C GLY A 161 11.20 4.75 2.62
N VAL A 162 11.80 5.36 1.59
CA VAL A 162 13.26 5.39 1.38
C VAL A 162 13.87 6.74 1.77
N PHE A 163 13.24 7.85 1.38
CA PHE A 163 13.79 9.21 1.48
C PHE A 163 13.08 10.11 2.49
N GLY A 164 11.96 9.64 3.06
CA GLY A 164 11.13 10.44 3.97
C GLY A 164 11.81 10.75 5.30
N ASP A 165 11.40 11.85 5.93
CA ASP A 165 11.83 12.20 7.28
C ASP A 165 11.11 11.27 8.29
N PRO A 166 11.86 10.54 9.15
CA PRO A 166 11.27 9.69 10.18
C PRO A 166 10.31 10.43 11.13
N ALA A 167 10.53 11.72 11.39
CA ALA A 167 9.67 12.53 12.23
C ALA A 167 8.27 12.72 11.61
N ALA A 168 8.21 12.68 10.29
CA ALA A 168 6.98 12.87 9.52
C ALA A 168 6.30 11.54 9.17
N THR A 169 7.08 10.53 8.74
CA THR A 169 6.55 9.23 8.31
C THR A 169 6.20 8.29 9.48
N GLY A 170 6.78 8.52 10.66
CA GLY A 170 6.64 7.63 11.82
C GLY A 170 7.35 6.29 11.68
N LYS A 171 8.19 6.13 10.63
CA LYS A 171 9.04 4.96 10.36
C LYS A 171 10.49 5.40 10.13
N PRO A 172 11.48 4.53 10.39
CA PRO A 172 12.87 4.81 10.01
C PRO A 172 13.01 5.04 8.51
N ALA A 173 13.84 6.00 8.09
CA ALA A 173 14.17 6.17 6.68
C ALA A 173 14.82 4.88 6.13
N GLY A 174 14.42 4.49 4.90
CA GLY A 174 14.94 3.29 4.26
C GLY A 174 14.35 1.97 4.79
N ASP A 175 13.22 2.03 5.50
CA ASP A 175 12.57 0.84 6.06
C ASP A 175 12.19 -0.17 4.96
N ASP A 176 11.66 0.29 3.83
CA ASP A 176 11.34 -0.56 2.67
C ASP A 176 12.56 -1.29 2.10
N LEU A 177 13.72 -0.63 2.11
CA LEU A 177 14.98 -1.27 1.69
C LEU A 177 15.45 -2.33 2.68
N ARG A 178 15.25 -2.09 3.97
CA ARG A 178 15.58 -3.02 5.05
C ARG A 178 14.65 -4.24 5.04
N GLU A 179 13.36 -4.04 4.75
CA GLU A 179 12.36 -5.10 4.60
C GLU A 179 12.54 -5.89 3.30
N GLY A 180 13.31 -5.37 2.35
CA GLY A 180 13.60 -6.04 1.08
C GLY A 180 12.47 -5.93 0.05
N LYS A 181 11.61 -4.91 0.17
CA LYS A 181 10.48 -4.69 -0.74
C LYS A 181 10.92 -4.46 -2.18
N ARG A 182 10.21 -5.08 -3.10
CA ARG A 182 10.43 -4.97 -4.55
C ARG A 182 9.56 -3.86 -5.16
N THR A 183 9.74 -2.63 -4.65
CA THR A 183 8.96 -1.46 -5.08
C THR A 183 9.29 -1.03 -6.52
N VAL A 184 8.48 -0.12 -7.08
CA VAL A 184 8.78 0.49 -8.39
C VAL A 184 10.12 1.24 -8.36
N LEU A 185 10.49 1.82 -7.24
CA LEU A 185 11.78 2.47 -7.06
C LEU A 185 12.95 1.48 -7.21
N VAL A 186 12.84 0.29 -6.62
CA VAL A 186 13.80 -0.81 -6.77
C VAL A 186 13.83 -1.30 -8.23
N ALA A 187 12.67 -1.48 -8.86
CA ALA A 187 12.58 -1.91 -10.25
C ALA A 187 13.24 -0.90 -11.22
N ARG A 188 13.02 0.41 -11.01
CA ARG A 188 13.68 1.47 -11.78
C ARG A 188 15.20 1.47 -11.56
N ALA A 189 15.66 1.21 -10.34
CA ALA A 189 17.09 1.11 -10.06
C ALA A 189 17.73 -0.10 -10.77
N LEU A 190 17.02 -1.23 -10.85
CA LEU A 190 17.46 -2.39 -11.63
C LEU A 190 17.48 -2.13 -13.15
N GLU A 191 16.50 -1.38 -13.66
CA GLU A 191 16.38 -1.03 -15.07
C GLU A 191 17.49 -0.07 -15.53
N LEU A 192 17.76 0.97 -14.75
CA LEU A 192 18.65 2.09 -15.08
C LEU A 192 20.11 1.87 -14.65
N GLY A 193 20.35 0.96 -13.69
CA GLY A 193 21.66 0.70 -13.13
C GLY A 193 22.56 -0.14 -14.05
N SER A 194 23.86 -0.04 -13.82
CA SER A 194 24.88 -0.93 -14.40
C SER A 194 24.76 -2.36 -13.82
N ASP A 195 25.53 -3.30 -14.37
CA ASP A 195 25.58 -4.67 -13.82
C ASP A 195 26.12 -4.69 -12.39
N ASP A 196 27.12 -3.85 -12.05
CA ASP A 196 27.63 -3.70 -10.69
C ASP A 196 26.54 -3.16 -9.74
N ASP A 197 25.67 -2.26 -10.21
CA ASP A 197 24.54 -1.72 -9.44
C ASP A 197 23.49 -2.79 -9.16
N ARG A 198 23.19 -3.62 -10.14
CA ARG A 198 22.27 -4.76 -10.01
C ARG A 198 22.80 -5.80 -9.02
N GLU A 199 24.10 -6.10 -9.08
CA GLU A 199 24.75 -7.00 -8.11
C GLU A 199 24.71 -6.40 -6.70
N LEU A 200 25.04 -5.12 -6.54
CA LEU A 200 24.99 -4.41 -5.27
C LEU A 200 23.57 -4.45 -4.68
N LEU A 201 22.55 -4.14 -5.48
CA LEU A 201 21.17 -4.15 -5.07
C LEU A 201 20.73 -5.55 -4.65
N THR A 202 21.03 -6.58 -5.45
CA THR A 202 20.68 -7.98 -5.13
C THR A 202 21.32 -8.46 -3.83
N ARG A 203 22.54 -8.03 -3.54
CA ARG A 203 23.27 -8.43 -2.34
C ARG A 203 22.80 -7.72 -1.07
N LEU A 204 22.42 -6.44 -1.17
CA LEU A 204 22.17 -5.58 0.01
C LEU A 204 20.70 -5.32 0.30
N LEU A 205 19.79 -5.54 -0.64
CA LEU A 205 18.36 -5.35 -0.40
C LEU A 205 17.86 -6.36 0.63
N GLY A 206 17.12 -5.90 1.63
CA GLY A 206 16.70 -6.71 2.78
C GLY A 206 17.69 -6.70 3.94
N THR A 207 18.75 -5.90 3.86
CA THR A 207 19.74 -5.80 4.95
C THR A 207 19.80 -4.39 5.53
N ARG A 208 20.17 -4.28 6.82
CA ARG A 208 20.33 -2.97 7.47
C ARG A 208 21.51 -2.19 6.87
N GLU A 209 22.59 -2.87 6.52
CA GLU A 209 23.79 -2.30 5.92
C GLU A 209 23.54 -1.76 4.51
N GLY A 210 22.49 -2.26 3.85
CA GLY A 210 22.10 -1.88 2.50
C GLY A 210 21.39 -0.53 2.42
N VAL A 211 20.82 -0.02 3.50
CA VAL A 211 19.98 1.20 3.44
C VAL A 211 20.74 2.37 2.82
N ALA A 212 21.86 2.79 3.38
CA ALA A 212 22.61 3.96 2.88
C ALA A 212 23.15 3.78 1.44
N PRO A 213 23.85 2.67 1.09
CA PRO A 213 24.36 2.51 -0.27
C PRO A 213 23.27 2.34 -1.32
N LEU A 214 22.11 1.76 -0.98
CA LEU A 214 20.99 1.62 -1.91
C LEU A 214 20.22 2.92 -2.09
N THR A 215 20.07 3.75 -1.04
CA THR A 215 19.52 5.10 -1.15
C THR A 215 20.35 5.96 -2.11
N ASP A 216 21.69 5.91 -1.98
CA ASP A 216 22.60 6.60 -2.89
C ASP A 216 22.49 6.04 -4.32
N LEU A 217 22.43 4.72 -4.48
CA LEU A 217 22.25 4.07 -5.77
C LEU A 217 20.98 4.55 -6.48
N MET A 218 19.84 4.63 -5.78
CA MET A 218 18.58 5.10 -6.36
C MET A 218 18.65 6.56 -6.85
N THR A 219 19.42 7.38 -6.15
CA THR A 219 19.65 8.78 -6.54
C THR A 219 20.56 8.87 -7.79
N ARG A 220 21.71 8.21 -7.76
CA ARG A 220 22.73 8.33 -8.82
C ARG A 220 22.34 7.62 -10.13
N THR A 221 21.56 6.56 -10.06
CA THR A 221 21.02 5.88 -11.27
C THR A 221 19.89 6.66 -11.92
N GLY A 222 19.30 7.64 -11.21
CA GLY A 222 18.15 8.38 -11.67
C GLY A 222 16.80 7.63 -11.43
N ALA A 223 16.80 6.57 -10.64
CA ALA A 223 15.58 5.81 -10.30
C ALA A 223 14.55 6.69 -9.57
N LEU A 224 14.99 7.48 -8.58
CA LEU A 224 14.13 8.45 -7.89
C LEU A 224 13.50 9.44 -8.88
N ALA A 225 14.30 10.03 -9.76
CA ALA A 225 13.79 10.99 -10.76
C ALA A 225 12.82 10.32 -11.76
N ALA A 226 12.99 9.02 -12.06
CA ALA A 226 12.05 8.28 -12.91
C ALA A 226 10.71 8.07 -12.21
N VAL A 227 10.72 7.66 -10.94
CA VAL A 227 9.48 7.50 -10.14
C VAL A 227 8.76 8.84 -9.95
N GLU A 228 9.47 9.93 -9.71
CA GLU A 228 8.85 11.27 -9.64
C GLU A 228 8.16 11.68 -10.96
N ARG A 229 8.73 11.33 -12.11
CA ARG A 229 8.07 11.53 -13.41
C ARG A 229 6.84 10.64 -13.58
N ASP A 230 6.91 9.38 -13.12
CA ASP A 230 5.75 8.49 -13.14
C ASP A 230 4.61 9.03 -12.27
N ILE A 231 4.92 9.58 -11.08
CA ILE A 231 3.93 10.23 -10.20
C ILE A 231 3.31 11.44 -10.91
N ALA A 232 4.12 12.34 -11.47
CA ALA A 232 3.61 13.54 -12.16
C ALA A 232 2.67 13.17 -13.32
N ARG A 233 3.03 12.17 -14.14
CA ARG A 233 2.18 11.67 -15.22
C ARG A 233 0.84 11.12 -14.71
N LEU A 234 0.86 10.36 -13.61
CA LEU A 234 -0.36 9.83 -13.00
C LEU A 234 -1.25 10.94 -12.42
N GLU A 235 -0.65 12.00 -11.85
CA GLU A 235 -1.39 13.19 -11.38
C GLU A 235 -2.07 13.92 -12.54
N ASP A 236 -1.40 14.08 -13.70
CA ASP A 236 -1.99 14.65 -14.91
C ASP A 236 -3.16 13.79 -15.40
N GLU A 237 -3.03 12.46 -15.43
CA GLU A 237 -4.12 11.54 -15.81
C GLU A 237 -5.33 11.66 -14.86
N VAL A 238 -5.11 11.87 -13.55
CA VAL A 238 -6.17 12.12 -12.56
C VAL A 238 -6.91 13.43 -12.88
N ASP A 239 -6.18 14.51 -13.14
CA ASP A 239 -6.78 15.82 -13.44
C ASP A 239 -7.62 15.78 -14.73
N GLU A 240 -7.13 15.13 -15.80
CA GLU A 240 -7.86 14.92 -17.05
C GLU A 240 -9.14 14.09 -16.84
N ALA A 241 -9.05 13.01 -16.05
CA ALA A 241 -10.19 12.16 -15.77
C ALA A 241 -11.26 12.86 -14.90
N ILE A 242 -10.84 13.70 -13.94
CA ILE A 242 -11.76 14.53 -13.14
C ILE A 242 -12.49 15.53 -14.04
N ASP A 243 -11.77 16.17 -14.96
CA ASP A 243 -12.35 17.13 -15.89
C ASP A 243 -13.39 16.50 -16.82
N ALA A 244 -13.16 15.27 -17.25
CA ALA A 244 -14.08 14.49 -18.08
C ALA A 244 -15.42 14.18 -17.37
N LEU A 245 -15.43 14.09 -16.01
CA LEU A 245 -16.65 13.90 -15.23
C LEU A 245 -17.42 15.22 -14.99
N GLY A 246 -16.82 16.36 -15.27
CA GLY A 246 -17.45 17.68 -15.21
C GLY A 246 -17.31 18.41 -13.85
N PRO A 247 -17.85 19.66 -13.78
CA PRO A 247 -17.56 20.58 -12.66
C PRO A 247 -17.97 20.05 -11.29
N ALA A 248 -19.11 19.38 -11.18
CA ALA A 248 -19.59 18.86 -9.89
C ALA A 248 -18.67 17.76 -9.32
N ALA A 249 -18.10 16.93 -10.18
CA ALA A 249 -17.10 15.94 -9.78
C ALA A 249 -15.79 16.61 -9.37
N ARG A 250 -15.38 17.65 -10.10
CA ARG A 250 -14.16 18.42 -9.81
C ARG A 250 -14.21 19.07 -8.42
N ASP A 251 -15.33 19.68 -8.04
CA ASP A 251 -15.50 20.33 -6.75
C ASP A 251 -15.30 19.37 -5.56
N VAL A 252 -15.62 18.09 -5.75
CA VAL A 252 -15.52 17.07 -4.70
C VAL A 252 -14.20 16.30 -4.79
N LEU A 253 -13.80 15.85 -5.97
CA LEU A 253 -12.70 14.91 -6.15
C LEU A 253 -11.34 15.59 -6.22
N ALA A 254 -11.21 16.79 -6.79
CA ALA A 254 -9.91 17.45 -6.91
C ALA A 254 -9.28 17.78 -5.54
N PRO A 255 -9.99 18.29 -4.52
CA PRO A 255 -9.41 18.48 -3.19
C PRO A 255 -8.95 17.16 -2.53
N LEU A 256 -9.69 16.06 -2.75
CA LEU A 256 -9.35 14.75 -2.21
C LEU A 256 -8.10 14.19 -2.91
N ALA A 257 -8.02 14.28 -4.23
CA ALA A 257 -6.86 13.85 -5.00
C ALA A 257 -5.60 14.61 -4.57
N LEU A 258 -5.69 15.95 -4.47
CA LEU A 258 -4.60 16.80 -4.03
C LEU A 258 -4.10 16.43 -2.61
N SER A 259 -5.01 16.12 -1.69
CA SER A 259 -4.66 15.72 -0.33
C SER A 259 -3.99 14.35 -0.26
N ALA A 260 -4.28 13.47 -1.23
CA ALA A 260 -3.72 12.13 -1.29
C ALA A 260 -2.28 12.14 -1.83
N THR A 261 -1.97 12.94 -2.86
CA THR A 261 -0.67 12.91 -3.56
C THR A 261 0.35 13.91 -2.99
N ARG A 262 -0.09 15.05 -2.42
CA ARG A 262 0.79 16.07 -1.84
C ARG A 262 1.10 15.84 -0.36
N ARG A 263 1.29 14.61 0.05
CA ARG A 263 1.86 14.33 1.36
C ARG A 263 3.34 14.68 1.33
N SER A 264 3.70 15.78 1.98
CA SER A 264 5.10 16.18 2.21
C SER A 264 5.67 15.58 3.50
N SER A 265 4.87 14.81 4.19
CA SER A 265 5.22 14.24 5.50
C SER A 265 4.16 13.23 5.94
#